data_bf88c1415affd9dbd36e47ff6f003f94
#
_entry.id   bf88c1415affd9dbd36e47ff6f003f94
#
_cell.length_a   1.000
_cell.length_b   1.000
_cell.length_c   1.000
_cell.angle_alpha   90.00
_cell.angle_beta   90.00
_cell.angle_gamma   90.00
#
_symmetry.space_group_name_H-M   'P 1'
#
loop_
_entity.id
_entity.type
_entity.pdbx_description
1 polymer ?
#
loop_
_entity_poly.entity_id
_entity_poly.type
_entity_poly.pdbx_seq_one_letter_code
_entity_poly.pdbx_strand_id
1 'polypeptide(L)'
;MDEAIAIDAEPLIAYYWDEPGADAVEGVIDAVERGHVQGWINTVTCTEVRYVCGRDDPETARQYVSRIRNWFDVVTAETVWERAAACKQAHRIALGDVFTIATAMEKDAVAYCGADDDFNGIDVDVRRFRDDGV
;
A
#
# COMPACT_ATOMS: atom_id res chain seq x y z
N MET A 1 18.08 5.21 8.67
CA MET A 1 16.64 5.11 8.38
C MET A 1 16.10 3.90 9.11
N ASP A 2 15.27 4.15 10.11
CA ASP A 2 14.85 3.10 11.04
C ASP A 2 13.49 2.52 10.75
N GLU A 3 12.71 3.17 9.90
CA GLU A 3 11.36 2.73 9.60
C GLU A 3 11.21 2.36 8.13
N ALA A 4 10.50 1.26 7.89
CA ALA A 4 10.13 0.82 6.55
C ALA A 4 8.63 0.55 6.52
N ILE A 5 7.99 0.97 5.44
CA ILE A 5 6.57 0.71 5.22
C ILE A 5 6.33 0.01 3.89
N ALA A 6 5.29 -0.80 3.82
CA ALA A 6 4.73 -1.33 2.58
C ALA A 6 3.35 -0.70 2.44
N ILE A 7 3.15 0.10 1.41
CA ILE A 7 1.92 0.88 1.27
C ILE A 7 0.86 0.12 0.48
N ASP A 8 -0.38 0.18 0.98
CA ASP A 8 -1.54 -0.40 0.33
C ASP A 8 -2.16 0.61 -0.65
N ALA A 9 -3.12 0.15 -1.45
CA ALA A 9 -3.78 1.00 -2.45
C ALA A 9 -4.68 2.06 -1.81
N GLU A 10 -5.39 1.72 -0.75
CA GLU A 10 -6.39 2.63 -0.17
C GLU A 10 -5.81 3.98 0.24
N PRO A 11 -4.69 4.06 0.98
CA PRO A 11 -4.11 5.37 1.30
C PRO A 11 -3.71 6.17 0.06
N LEU A 12 -3.20 5.51 -0.98
CA LEU A 12 -2.80 6.22 -2.20
C LEU A 12 -4.01 6.78 -2.94
N ILE A 13 -5.09 6.01 -3.02
CA ILE A 13 -6.33 6.46 -3.65
C ILE A 13 -6.91 7.64 -2.86
N ALA A 14 -6.93 7.55 -1.53
CA ALA A 14 -7.40 8.63 -0.67
C ALA A 14 -6.59 9.91 -0.88
N TYR A 15 -5.28 9.77 -1.05
CA TYR A 15 -4.40 10.90 -1.30
C TYR A 15 -4.76 11.61 -2.61
N TYR A 16 -4.93 10.86 -3.70
CA TYR A 16 -5.22 11.44 -5.00
C TYR A 16 -6.65 11.98 -5.12
N TRP A 17 -7.58 11.39 -4.38
CA TRP A 17 -8.99 11.81 -4.41
C TRP A 17 -9.35 12.77 -3.27
N ASP A 18 -8.36 13.22 -2.51
CA ASP A 18 -8.55 14.17 -1.40
C ASP A 18 -9.62 13.68 -0.42
N GLU A 19 -9.56 12.41 -0.07
CA GLU A 19 -10.47 11.79 0.89
C GLU A 19 -9.95 12.00 2.31
N PRO A 20 -10.79 11.72 3.34
CA PRO A 20 -10.34 11.82 4.73
C PRO A 20 -9.05 11.03 4.96
N GLY A 21 -8.08 11.65 5.61
CA GLY A 21 -6.77 11.05 5.86
C GLY A 21 -5.71 11.38 4.81
N ALA A 22 -6.07 12.07 3.73
CA ALA A 22 -5.13 12.41 2.64
C ALA A 22 -3.91 13.17 3.17
N ASP A 23 -4.10 14.06 4.14
CA ASP A 23 -2.99 14.84 4.71
C ASP A 23 -1.96 13.94 5.40
N ALA A 24 -2.42 12.91 6.10
CA ALA A 24 -1.53 11.95 6.74
C ALA A 24 -0.70 11.19 5.70
N VAL A 25 -1.33 10.79 4.59
CA VAL A 25 -0.65 10.10 3.49
C VAL A 25 0.38 11.01 2.84
N GLU A 26 0.04 12.29 2.64
CA GLU A 26 0.98 13.27 2.10
C GLU A 26 2.25 13.36 2.96
N GLY A 27 2.08 13.37 4.29
CA GLY A 27 3.22 13.39 5.21
C GLY A 27 4.08 12.14 5.09
N VAL A 28 3.48 10.98 4.88
CA VAL A 28 4.23 9.73 4.69
C VAL A 28 4.98 9.76 3.35
N ILE A 29 4.35 10.21 2.28
CA ILE A 29 5.00 10.35 0.97
C ILE A 29 6.20 11.29 1.08
N ASP A 30 6.04 12.42 1.75
CA ASP A 30 7.14 13.35 2.00
C ASP A 30 8.30 12.69 2.73
N ALA A 31 8.01 11.92 3.78
CA ALA A 31 9.03 11.25 4.56
C ALA A 31 9.78 10.21 3.72
N VAL A 32 9.07 9.49 2.86
CA VAL A 32 9.68 8.51 1.93
C VAL A 32 10.56 9.25 0.91
N GLU A 33 10.04 10.31 0.34
CA GLU A 33 10.75 11.09 -0.67
C GLU A 33 12.04 11.69 -0.13
N ARG A 34 12.02 12.13 1.12
CA ARG A 34 13.20 12.70 1.80
C ARG A 34 14.16 11.65 2.34
N GLY A 35 13.82 10.37 2.22
CA GLY A 35 14.66 9.29 2.72
C GLY A 35 14.59 9.07 4.23
N HIS A 36 13.59 9.64 4.90
CA HIS A 36 13.40 9.41 6.34
C HIS A 36 12.70 8.08 6.63
N VAL A 37 11.97 7.56 5.65
CA VAL A 37 11.24 6.28 5.73
C VAL A 37 11.53 5.53 4.45
N GLN A 38 11.81 4.22 4.55
CA GLN A 38 11.93 3.36 3.39
C GLN A 38 10.53 2.96 2.95
N GLY A 39 10.17 3.25 1.72
CA GLY A 39 8.83 2.93 1.18
C GLY A 39 8.88 1.84 0.14
N TRP A 40 8.03 0.82 0.31
CA TRP A 40 7.89 -0.30 -0.61
C TRP A 40 6.46 -0.37 -1.13
N ILE A 41 6.30 -0.79 -2.39
CA ILE A 41 4.99 -1.02 -2.99
C ILE A 41 5.04 -2.26 -3.87
N ASN A 42 3.97 -3.06 -3.83
CA ASN A 42 3.86 -4.23 -4.71
C ASN A 42 3.28 -3.83 -6.07
N THR A 43 3.68 -4.55 -7.12
CA THR A 43 3.12 -4.32 -8.46
C THR A 43 1.61 -4.57 -8.51
N VAL A 44 1.08 -5.47 -7.68
CA VAL A 44 -0.37 -5.69 -7.57
C VAL A 44 -1.06 -4.45 -7.03
N THR A 45 -0.45 -3.78 -6.04
CA THR A 45 -0.97 -2.51 -5.51
C THR A 45 -0.99 -1.42 -6.58
N CYS A 46 0.06 -1.33 -7.38
CA CYS A 46 0.10 -0.40 -8.52
C CYS A 46 -1.02 -0.69 -9.50
N THR A 47 -1.30 -1.96 -9.77
CA THR A 47 -2.40 -2.37 -10.65
C THR A 47 -3.74 -1.90 -10.10
N GLU A 48 -3.94 -2.07 -8.81
CA GLU A 48 -5.18 -1.69 -8.15
C GLU A 48 -5.42 -0.18 -8.20
N VAL A 49 -4.39 0.63 -7.89
CA VAL A 49 -4.49 2.08 -7.96
C VAL A 49 -4.81 2.52 -9.39
N ARG A 50 -4.11 1.95 -10.37
CA ARG A 50 -4.33 2.30 -11.77
C ARG A 50 -5.74 1.93 -12.23
N TYR A 51 -6.23 0.77 -11.80
CA TYR A 51 -7.57 0.31 -12.17
C TYR A 51 -8.65 1.19 -11.55
N VAL A 52 -8.56 1.45 -10.24
CA VAL A 52 -9.59 2.21 -9.52
C VAL A 52 -9.61 3.66 -10.00
N CYS A 53 -8.47 4.32 -10.05
CA CYS A 53 -8.38 5.72 -10.50
C CYS A 53 -8.66 5.85 -12.00
N GLY A 54 -8.36 4.80 -12.75
CA GLY A 54 -8.58 4.77 -14.20
C GLY A 54 -10.04 4.70 -14.61
N ARG A 55 -10.95 4.41 -13.68
CA ARG A 55 -12.40 4.47 -13.96
C ARG A 55 -12.82 5.89 -14.31
N ASP A 56 -12.20 6.88 -13.68
CA ASP A 56 -12.46 8.29 -13.97
C ASP A 56 -11.71 8.74 -15.22
N ASP A 57 -10.38 8.55 -15.22
CA ASP A 57 -9.52 9.04 -16.30
C ASP A 57 -8.28 8.13 -16.37
N PRO A 58 -8.21 7.23 -17.39
CA PRO A 58 -7.09 6.30 -17.52
C PRO A 58 -5.73 6.97 -17.65
N GLU A 59 -5.65 8.12 -18.31
CA GLU A 59 -4.38 8.82 -18.49
C GLU A 59 -3.88 9.42 -17.18
N THR A 60 -4.78 10.03 -16.41
CA THR A 60 -4.45 10.57 -15.09
C THR A 60 -4.00 9.44 -14.15
N ALA A 61 -4.67 8.30 -14.18
CA ALA A 61 -4.28 7.15 -13.37
C ALA A 61 -2.89 6.65 -13.71
N ARG A 62 -2.52 6.66 -14.99
CA ARG A 62 -1.18 6.28 -15.43
C ARG A 62 -0.12 7.22 -14.84
N GLN A 63 -0.41 8.51 -14.84
CA GLN A 63 0.48 9.51 -14.25
C GLN A 63 0.64 9.31 -12.75
N TYR A 64 -0.44 8.98 -12.04
CA TYR A 64 -0.40 8.69 -10.60
C TYR A 64 0.56 7.53 -10.32
N VAL A 65 0.40 6.42 -11.02
CA VAL A 65 1.24 5.24 -10.80
C VAL A 65 2.71 5.53 -11.14
N SER A 66 2.95 6.32 -12.18
CA SER A 66 4.31 6.74 -12.53
C SER A 66 4.98 7.49 -11.37
N ARG A 67 4.26 8.41 -10.74
CA ARG A 67 4.77 9.14 -9.57
C ARG A 67 4.99 8.24 -8.37
N ILE A 68 4.05 7.34 -8.11
CA ILE A 68 4.14 6.38 -7.01
C ILE A 68 5.41 5.55 -7.16
N ARG A 69 5.71 5.08 -8.36
CA ARG A 69 6.90 4.27 -8.63
C ARG A 69 8.20 5.05 -8.54
N ASN A 70 8.14 6.36 -8.60
CA ASN A 70 9.30 7.21 -8.34
C ASN A 70 9.52 7.41 -6.84
N TRP A 71 8.47 7.42 -6.05
CA TRP A 71 8.57 7.60 -4.59
C TRP A 71 8.92 6.32 -3.85
N PHE A 72 8.30 5.19 -4.24
CA PHE A 72 8.40 3.92 -3.55
C PHE A 72 9.22 2.93 -4.36
N ASP A 73 9.98 2.09 -3.67
CA ASP A 73 10.67 0.98 -4.32
C ASP A 73 9.68 -0.14 -4.59
N VAL A 74 9.73 -0.68 -5.80
CA VAL A 74 8.75 -1.67 -6.26
C VAL A 74 9.22 -3.08 -5.92
N VAL A 75 8.33 -3.84 -5.28
CA VAL A 75 8.49 -5.28 -5.08
C VAL A 75 7.50 -5.96 -6.03
N THR A 76 8.01 -6.87 -6.86
CA THR A 76 7.15 -7.52 -7.84
C THR A 76 6.29 -8.62 -7.19
N ALA A 77 5.13 -8.88 -7.80
CA ALA A 77 4.28 -9.99 -7.38
C ALA A 77 5.04 -11.31 -7.39
N GLU A 78 5.92 -11.50 -8.36
CA GLU A 78 6.74 -12.70 -8.49
C GLU A 78 7.59 -12.96 -7.25
N THR A 79 8.05 -11.92 -6.60
CA THR A 79 8.90 -12.05 -5.41
C THR A 79 8.14 -12.62 -4.21
N VAL A 80 6.85 -12.32 -4.10
CA VAL A 80 6.09 -12.59 -2.86
C VAL A 80 4.83 -13.45 -3.08
N TRP A 81 4.58 -13.96 -4.28
CA TRP A 81 3.30 -14.62 -4.56
C TRP A 81 3.06 -15.86 -3.71
N GLU A 82 4.11 -16.63 -3.39
CA GLU A 82 3.93 -17.83 -2.57
C GLU A 82 3.50 -17.46 -1.14
N ARG A 83 4.14 -16.43 -0.58
CA ARG A 83 3.77 -15.93 0.74
C ARG A 83 2.37 -15.34 0.74
N ALA A 84 2.02 -14.61 -0.32
CA ALA A 84 0.68 -14.06 -0.49
C ALA A 84 -0.38 -15.17 -0.55
N ALA A 85 -0.09 -16.25 -1.29
CA ALA A 85 -0.99 -17.40 -1.39
C ALA A 85 -1.20 -18.06 -0.02
N ALA A 86 -0.12 -18.26 0.74
CA ALA A 86 -0.21 -18.84 2.08
C ALA A 86 -1.03 -17.96 3.02
N CYS A 87 -0.84 -16.64 2.95
CA CYS A 87 -1.60 -15.70 3.75
C CYS A 87 -3.09 -15.76 3.41
N LYS A 88 -3.43 -15.77 2.13
CA LYS A 88 -4.82 -15.86 1.69
C LYS A 88 -5.47 -17.18 2.11
N GLN A 89 -4.70 -18.26 2.09
CA GLN A 89 -5.20 -19.56 2.49
C GLN A 89 -5.48 -19.66 3.99
N ALA A 90 -4.66 -18.97 4.81
CA ALA A 90 -4.81 -18.97 6.26
C ALA A 90 -5.87 -17.95 6.73
N HIS A 91 -6.17 -16.93 5.93
CA HIS A 91 -7.04 -15.82 6.31
C HIS A 91 -7.98 -15.47 5.15
N ARG A 92 -9.18 -14.97 5.48
CA ARG A 92 -10.12 -14.50 4.46
C ARG A 92 -9.82 -13.04 4.13
N ILE A 93 -8.81 -12.83 3.31
CA ILE A 93 -8.30 -11.50 2.99
C ILE A 93 -8.41 -11.29 1.49
N ALA A 94 -8.75 -10.07 1.07
CA ALA A 94 -8.82 -9.71 -0.34
C ALA A 94 -7.46 -9.90 -1.00
N LEU A 95 -7.46 -10.26 -2.28
CA LEU A 95 -6.23 -10.59 -3.01
C LEU A 95 -5.22 -9.43 -3.00
N GLY A 96 -5.69 -8.21 -3.23
CA GLY A 96 -4.80 -7.04 -3.18
C GLY A 96 -4.12 -6.86 -1.84
N ASP A 97 -4.88 -7.06 -0.75
CA ASP A 97 -4.37 -6.87 0.60
C ASP A 97 -3.31 -7.90 0.97
N VAL A 98 -3.46 -9.16 0.51
CA VAL A 98 -2.43 -10.17 0.82
C VAL A 98 -1.09 -9.84 0.16
N PHE A 99 -1.09 -9.15 -0.98
CA PHE A 99 0.17 -8.73 -1.60
C PHE A 99 0.84 -7.60 -0.83
N THR A 100 0.07 -6.68 -0.23
CA THR A 100 0.62 -5.67 0.67
C THR A 100 1.22 -6.33 1.91
N ILE A 101 0.49 -7.26 2.51
CA ILE A 101 0.95 -7.99 3.70
C ILE A 101 2.23 -8.78 3.38
N ALA A 102 2.24 -9.51 2.27
CA ALA A 102 3.39 -10.31 1.87
C ALA A 102 4.62 -9.43 1.59
N THR A 103 4.41 -8.24 1.01
CA THR A 103 5.49 -7.27 0.79
C THR A 103 6.05 -6.78 2.13
N ALA A 104 5.17 -6.48 3.08
CA ALA A 104 5.58 -6.06 4.42
C ALA A 104 6.40 -7.14 5.10
N MET A 105 5.99 -8.40 5.00
CA MET A 105 6.74 -9.52 5.55
C MET A 105 8.11 -9.67 4.89
N GLU A 106 8.16 -9.59 3.57
CA GLU A 106 9.39 -9.75 2.81
C GLU A 106 10.43 -8.69 3.18
N LYS A 107 9.98 -7.47 3.44
CA LYS A 107 10.85 -6.33 3.70
C LYS A 107 10.98 -5.97 5.17
N ASP A 108 10.38 -6.76 6.05
CA ASP A 108 10.34 -6.48 7.49
C ASP A 108 9.83 -5.05 7.71
N ALA A 109 8.73 -4.73 7.07
CA ALA A 109 8.14 -3.40 7.03
C ALA A 109 6.77 -3.38 7.70
N VAL A 110 6.34 -2.18 8.09
CA VAL A 110 4.97 -1.95 8.58
C VAL A 110 4.03 -1.88 7.40
N ALA A 111 2.89 -2.56 7.47
CA ALA A 111 1.85 -2.42 6.44
C ALA A 111 1.11 -1.11 6.68
N TYR A 112 1.18 -0.19 5.72
CA TYR A 112 0.51 1.11 5.80
C TYR A 112 -0.78 1.04 4.99
N CYS A 113 -1.92 1.06 5.67
CA CYS A 113 -3.20 0.68 5.07
C CYS A 113 -4.35 1.54 5.59
N GLY A 114 -5.57 1.23 5.15
CA GLY A 114 -6.79 1.87 5.61
C GLY A 114 -7.43 1.16 6.78
N ALA A 115 -8.74 1.30 6.92
CA ALA A 115 -9.51 0.79 8.06
C ALA A 115 -10.00 -0.64 7.86
N ASP A 116 -9.62 -1.30 6.77
CA ASP A 116 -10.10 -2.62 6.43
C ASP A 116 -9.74 -3.66 7.49
N ASP A 117 -10.70 -4.50 7.85
CA ASP A 117 -10.51 -5.58 8.83
C ASP A 117 -9.52 -6.65 8.36
N ASP A 118 -9.22 -6.71 7.05
CA ASP A 118 -8.28 -7.67 6.48
C ASP A 118 -6.90 -7.60 7.13
N PHE A 119 -6.54 -6.46 7.70
CA PHE A 119 -5.23 -6.27 8.33
C PHE A 119 -5.25 -6.58 9.83
N ASN A 120 -6.38 -7.06 10.38
CA ASN A 120 -6.47 -7.45 11.78
C ASN A 120 -5.97 -8.89 11.97
N GLY A 121 -5.24 -9.13 13.05
CA GLY A 121 -4.85 -10.49 13.45
C GLY A 121 -3.82 -11.17 12.58
N ILE A 122 -3.14 -10.44 11.73
CA ILE A 122 -2.05 -10.97 10.90
C ILE A 122 -0.70 -10.72 11.56
N ASP A 123 0.31 -11.46 11.12
CA ASP A 123 1.65 -11.41 11.73
C ASP A 123 2.53 -10.35 11.07
N VAL A 124 2.03 -9.12 10.99
CA VAL A 124 2.80 -7.94 10.58
C VAL A 124 2.34 -6.75 11.42
N ASP A 125 3.22 -5.79 11.61
CA ASP A 125 2.84 -4.53 12.21
C ASP A 125 2.02 -3.73 11.20
N VAL A 126 0.97 -3.07 11.68
CA VAL A 126 0.03 -2.33 10.85
C VAL A 126 -0.05 -0.89 11.33
N ARG A 127 0.00 0.04 10.39
CA ARG A 127 -0.31 1.45 10.65
C ARG A 127 -1.41 1.87 9.70
N ARG A 128 -2.45 2.47 10.26
CA ARG A 128 -3.59 2.93 9.48
C ARG A 128 -3.46 4.43 9.23
N PHE A 129 -3.74 4.86 7.99
CA PHE A 129 -3.65 6.28 7.65
C PHE A 129 -4.85 7.07 8.21
N ARG A 130 -5.93 6.36 8.58
CA ARG A 130 -7.06 6.95 9.29
C ARG A 130 -7.70 5.88 10.15
N ASP A 131 -8.31 6.30 11.25
CA ASP A 131 -9.01 5.38 12.13
C ASP A 131 -10.40 5.08 11.57
N ASP A 132 -10.86 3.83 11.80
CA ASP A 132 -12.19 3.43 11.40
C ASP A 132 -13.23 4.28 12.12
N GLY A 133 -14.19 4.79 11.37
CA GLY A 133 -15.29 5.57 11.92
C GLY A 133 -14.95 7.00 12.30
N VAL A 134 -13.79 7.47 11.90
CA VAL A 134 -13.37 8.85 12.16
C VAL A 134 -13.49 9.68 10.92
#